data_ec1a092a1a3551e2b1396976ec8c6803
#
_entry.id   ec1a092a1a3551e2b1396976ec8c6803
#
_cell.length_a   1.000
_cell.length_b   1.000
_cell.length_c   1.000
_cell.angle_alpha   90.00
_cell.angle_beta   90.00
_cell.angle_gamma   90.00
#
_symmetry.space_group_name_H-M   'P 1'
#
loop_
_entity.id
_entity.type
_entity.pdbx_description
1 polymer ?
#
loop_
_entity_poly.entity_id
_entity_poly.type
_entity_poly.pdbx_seq_one_letter_code
_entity_poly.pdbx_strand_id
1 'polypeptide(L)'
;MNCPVCSSNSLSEFLTREQVPVHQNLLMRDQAAAMDIPRGDLALVACHDCGFIFNRAFDPRKIMYGEDYENTQACSPSFNEYLDGLVRRMVVEQNVRDCHVVEVGCGNGLFLRKLVAYDGAGNRGSGFDPSYRGAASELGGLRL
;
A
#
# COMPACT_ATOMS: atom_id res chain seq x y z
N MET A 1 -21.07 0.09 -17.21
CA MET A 1 -20.23 0.42 -16.03
C MET A 1 -19.80 1.86 -16.16
N ASN A 2 -19.82 2.63 -15.07
CA ASN A 2 -19.43 4.03 -15.06
C ASN A 2 -18.09 4.21 -14.33
N CYS A 3 -17.45 5.34 -14.53
CA CYS A 3 -16.27 5.73 -13.78
C CYS A 3 -16.55 5.73 -12.27
N PRO A 4 -15.75 5.05 -11.44
CA PRO A 4 -16.00 4.97 -9.99
C PRO A 4 -15.73 6.29 -9.26
N VAL A 5 -15.08 7.26 -9.90
CA VAL A 5 -14.76 8.57 -9.32
C VAL A 5 -15.82 9.62 -9.66
N CYS A 6 -16.16 9.81 -10.93
CA CYS A 6 -17.07 10.87 -11.39
C CYS A 6 -18.39 10.38 -11.97
N SER A 7 -18.63 9.06 -11.99
CA SER A 7 -19.83 8.41 -12.52
C SER A 7 -20.07 8.59 -14.02
N SER A 8 -19.12 9.15 -14.76
CA SER A 8 -19.21 9.31 -16.21
C SER A 8 -19.20 7.95 -16.92
N ASN A 9 -19.87 7.87 -18.05
CA ASN A 9 -19.84 6.74 -18.97
C ASN A 9 -18.89 6.95 -20.16
N SER A 10 -18.23 8.11 -20.23
CA SER A 10 -17.25 8.45 -21.27
C SER A 10 -15.92 7.76 -20.97
N LEU A 11 -15.84 6.50 -21.36
CA LEU A 11 -14.70 5.61 -21.07
C LEU A 11 -14.10 5.07 -22.36
N SER A 12 -12.77 4.96 -22.42
CA SER A 12 -12.06 4.21 -23.45
C SER A 12 -11.16 3.14 -22.85
N GLU A 13 -11.24 1.94 -23.41
CA GLU A 13 -10.33 0.85 -23.10
C GLU A 13 -9.06 1.01 -23.95
N PHE A 14 -7.90 0.86 -23.32
CA PHE A 14 -6.62 1.05 -23.99
C PHE A 14 -5.63 -0.09 -23.77
N LEU A 15 -5.91 -1.02 -22.82
CA LEU A 15 -5.08 -2.21 -22.61
C LEU A 15 -5.91 -3.35 -22.09
N THR A 16 -5.77 -4.51 -22.74
CA THR A 16 -6.36 -5.78 -22.28
C THR A 16 -5.27 -6.84 -22.16
N ARG A 17 -5.26 -7.57 -21.06
CA ARG A 17 -4.48 -8.79 -20.86
C ARG A 17 -5.29 -9.80 -20.07
N GLU A 18 -5.39 -11.00 -20.62
CA GLU A 18 -6.13 -12.09 -20.00
C GLU A 18 -5.24 -12.92 -19.08
N GLN A 19 -5.85 -13.52 -18.06
CA GLN A 19 -5.24 -14.52 -17.18
C GLN A 19 -3.89 -14.12 -16.59
N VAL A 20 -3.77 -12.87 -16.14
CA VAL A 20 -2.57 -12.42 -15.41
C VAL A 20 -2.69 -12.79 -13.92
N PRO A 21 -1.57 -13.06 -13.21
CA PRO A 21 -1.59 -13.21 -11.77
C PRO A 21 -2.22 -11.99 -11.08
N VAL A 22 -3.12 -12.22 -10.13
CA VAL A 22 -3.84 -11.12 -9.45
C VAL A 22 -3.02 -10.46 -8.35
N HIS A 23 -1.94 -11.11 -7.89
CA HIS A 23 -1.01 -10.59 -6.90
C HIS A 23 0.39 -10.44 -7.46
N GLN A 24 1.06 -9.33 -7.12
CA GLN A 24 2.47 -9.09 -7.42
C GLN A 24 3.39 -9.40 -6.24
N ASN A 25 2.88 -9.32 -5.02
CA ASN A 25 3.66 -9.33 -3.78
C ASN A 25 3.41 -10.58 -2.92
N LEU A 26 3.01 -11.68 -3.55
CA LEU A 26 3.01 -13.00 -2.92
C LEU A 26 4.26 -13.76 -3.33
N LEU A 27 5.07 -14.12 -2.35
CA LEU A 27 6.25 -14.96 -2.57
C LEU A 27 5.84 -16.43 -2.64
N MET A 28 5.93 -17.03 -3.83
CA MET A 28 5.66 -18.45 -4.03
C MET A 28 6.91 -19.27 -3.68
N ARG A 29 6.72 -20.31 -2.87
CA ARG A 29 7.83 -21.13 -2.35
C ARG A 29 8.32 -22.19 -3.34
N ASP A 30 7.48 -22.55 -4.30
CA ASP A 30 7.80 -23.55 -5.31
C ASP A 30 7.08 -23.26 -6.64
N GLN A 31 7.51 -23.97 -7.67
CA GLN A 31 6.99 -23.80 -9.03
C GLN A 31 5.52 -24.16 -9.15
N ALA A 32 5.04 -25.20 -8.45
CA ALA A 32 3.65 -25.62 -8.53
C ALA A 32 2.73 -24.53 -7.98
N ALA A 33 3.03 -23.99 -6.81
CA ALA A 33 2.31 -22.85 -6.21
C ALA A 33 2.32 -21.63 -7.13
N ALA A 34 3.45 -21.32 -7.78
CA ALA A 34 3.56 -20.21 -8.71
C ALA A 34 2.71 -20.40 -9.97
N MET A 35 2.56 -21.64 -10.45
CA MET A 35 1.73 -21.95 -11.60
C MET A 35 0.24 -21.93 -11.28
N ASP A 36 -0.14 -22.27 -10.05
CA ASP A 36 -1.54 -22.33 -9.57
C ASP A 36 -2.03 -21.01 -8.96
N ILE A 37 -1.24 -19.94 -9.05
CA ILE A 37 -1.63 -18.62 -8.51
C ILE A 37 -2.94 -18.14 -9.13
N PRO A 38 -3.89 -17.58 -8.33
CA PRO A 38 -5.12 -17.02 -8.86
C PRO A 38 -4.89 -16.00 -9.97
N ARG A 39 -5.64 -16.12 -11.04
CA ARG A 39 -5.51 -15.27 -12.24
C ARG A 39 -6.79 -14.49 -12.50
N GLY A 40 -6.64 -13.34 -13.11
CA GLY A 40 -7.73 -12.46 -13.52
C GLY A 40 -7.36 -11.71 -14.80
N ASP A 41 -8.29 -10.91 -15.27
CA ASP A 41 -8.10 -10.13 -16.48
C ASP A 41 -7.80 -8.68 -16.15
N LEU A 42 -6.93 -8.07 -16.93
CA LEU A 42 -6.76 -6.63 -17.00
C LEU A 42 -7.54 -6.10 -18.20
N ALA A 43 -8.48 -5.20 -17.94
CA ALA A 43 -9.17 -4.39 -18.94
C ALA A 43 -9.09 -2.94 -18.47
N LEU A 44 -7.95 -2.30 -18.75
CA LEU A 44 -7.69 -0.94 -18.31
C LEU A 44 -8.45 0.06 -19.15
N VAL A 45 -9.23 0.90 -18.51
CA VAL A 45 -10.01 1.97 -19.11
C VAL A 45 -9.62 3.32 -18.52
N ALA A 46 -9.65 4.36 -19.36
CA ALA A 46 -9.47 5.74 -18.98
C ALA A 46 -10.82 6.47 -19.05
N CYS A 47 -11.13 7.26 -18.05
CA CYS A 47 -12.26 8.18 -18.06
C CYS A 47 -11.86 9.49 -18.73
N HIS A 48 -12.60 9.90 -19.78
CA HIS A 48 -12.30 11.14 -20.50
C HIS A 48 -12.65 12.40 -19.69
N ASP A 49 -13.59 12.30 -18.75
CA ASP A 49 -14.04 13.47 -18.00
C ASP A 49 -13.17 13.81 -16.80
N CYS A 50 -12.59 12.82 -16.11
CA CYS A 50 -11.75 13.07 -14.93
C CYS A 50 -10.31 12.50 -15.04
N GLY A 51 -9.98 11.80 -16.11
CA GLY A 51 -8.65 11.20 -16.31
C GLY A 51 -8.36 9.95 -15.47
N PHE A 52 -9.31 9.47 -14.66
CA PHE A 52 -9.08 8.29 -13.81
C PHE A 52 -8.94 7.02 -14.63
N ILE A 53 -7.90 6.24 -14.33
CA ILE A 53 -7.63 4.95 -14.98
C ILE A 53 -7.92 3.83 -13.99
N PHE A 54 -8.66 2.81 -14.41
CA PHE A 54 -8.98 1.67 -13.58
C PHE A 54 -9.13 0.38 -14.38
N ASN A 55 -9.02 -0.76 -13.70
CA ASN A 55 -9.29 -2.07 -14.29
C ASN A 55 -10.79 -2.37 -14.22
N ARG A 56 -11.46 -2.37 -15.37
CA ARG A 56 -12.90 -2.68 -15.47
C ARG A 56 -13.24 -4.13 -15.10
N ALA A 57 -12.26 -5.04 -15.28
CA ALA A 57 -12.40 -6.47 -14.94
C ALA A 57 -11.97 -6.79 -13.52
N PHE A 58 -11.76 -5.79 -12.64
CA PHE A 58 -11.34 -6.00 -11.26
C PHE A 58 -12.36 -6.81 -10.47
N ASP A 59 -11.92 -7.93 -9.89
CA ASP A 59 -12.72 -8.79 -9.01
C ASP A 59 -12.08 -8.83 -7.61
N PRO A 60 -12.64 -8.13 -6.61
CA PRO A 60 -12.08 -8.07 -5.26
C PRO A 60 -12.08 -9.43 -4.55
N ARG A 61 -12.88 -10.40 -4.98
CA ARG A 61 -12.92 -11.74 -4.39
C ARG A 61 -11.69 -12.58 -4.70
N LYS A 62 -10.91 -12.18 -5.71
CA LYS A 62 -9.66 -12.84 -6.11
C LYS A 62 -8.45 -12.31 -5.36
N ILE A 63 -8.59 -11.20 -4.63
CA ILE A 63 -7.48 -10.55 -3.92
C ILE A 63 -7.54 -10.90 -2.44
N MET A 64 -6.46 -11.46 -1.93
CA MET A 64 -6.28 -11.73 -0.51
C MET A 64 -5.10 -10.91 0.01
N TYR A 65 -5.40 -9.98 0.90
CA TYR A 65 -4.39 -9.27 1.69
C TYR A 65 -4.28 -9.98 3.04
N GLY A 66 -3.33 -10.88 3.18
CA GLY A 66 -3.10 -11.65 4.40
C GLY A 66 -1.63 -11.62 4.79
N GLU A 67 -1.26 -12.44 5.77
CA GLU A 67 0.10 -12.52 6.31
C GLU A 67 1.18 -12.83 5.28
N ASP A 68 0.84 -13.50 4.17
CA ASP A 68 1.78 -13.81 3.09
C ASP A 68 2.00 -12.66 2.09
N TYR A 69 1.27 -11.55 2.23
CA TYR A 69 1.43 -10.39 1.38
C TYR A 69 2.65 -9.56 1.83
N GLU A 70 3.66 -9.48 0.98
CA GLU A 70 4.92 -8.77 1.27
C GLU A 70 5.08 -7.58 0.31
N ASN A 71 4.87 -6.38 0.81
CA ASN A 71 5.00 -5.14 0.03
C ASN A 71 6.09 -4.21 0.57
N THR A 72 7.05 -4.74 1.34
CA THR A 72 8.12 -3.90 1.87
C THR A 72 9.14 -3.53 0.79
N GLN A 73 9.54 -2.27 0.76
CA GLN A 73 10.60 -1.77 -0.10
C GLN A 73 11.84 -1.37 0.72
N ALA A 74 11.90 -1.81 1.98
CA ALA A 74 12.96 -1.47 2.93
C ALA A 74 14.37 -1.90 2.48
N CYS A 75 14.46 -2.84 1.53
CA CYS A 75 15.72 -3.27 0.92
C CYS A 75 16.34 -2.22 -0.03
N SER A 76 15.57 -1.21 -0.46
CA SER A 76 16.05 -0.15 -1.35
C SER A 76 16.62 1.03 -0.55
N PRO A 77 17.94 1.36 -0.68
CA PRO A 77 18.52 2.54 -0.05
C PRO A 77 17.81 3.82 -0.48
N SER A 78 17.54 4.00 -1.78
CA SER A 78 16.84 5.17 -2.32
C SER A 78 15.43 5.32 -1.75
N PHE A 79 14.72 4.21 -1.51
CA PHE A 79 13.41 4.28 -0.87
C PHE A 79 13.51 4.69 0.61
N ASN A 80 14.52 4.22 1.33
CA ASN A 80 14.75 4.65 2.71
C ASN A 80 15.11 6.13 2.80
N GLU A 81 15.96 6.64 1.90
CA GLU A 81 16.28 8.07 1.80
C GLU A 81 15.03 8.91 1.50
N TYR A 82 14.17 8.44 0.61
CA TYR A 82 12.88 9.08 0.33
C TYR A 82 12.00 9.16 1.59
N LEU A 83 11.87 8.04 2.34
CA LEU A 83 11.09 8.02 3.58
C LEU A 83 11.68 8.95 4.63
N ASP A 84 12.99 9.00 4.80
CA ASP A 84 13.66 9.88 5.74
C ASP A 84 13.42 11.36 5.37
N GLY A 85 13.48 11.68 4.09
CA GLY A 85 13.13 13.01 3.56
C GLY A 85 11.66 13.37 3.80
N LEU A 86 10.74 12.41 3.62
CA LEU A 86 9.32 12.61 3.87
C LEU A 86 9.04 12.87 5.36
N VAL A 87 9.59 12.04 6.24
CA VAL A 87 9.46 12.19 7.70
C VAL A 87 10.01 13.55 8.15
N ARG A 88 11.21 13.91 7.68
CA ARG A 88 11.80 15.23 7.97
C ARG A 88 10.88 16.36 7.54
N ARG A 89 10.33 16.31 6.34
CA ARG A 89 9.40 17.33 5.82
C ARG A 89 8.15 17.44 6.69
N MET A 90 7.55 16.33 7.09
CA MET A 90 6.38 16.34 7.96
C MET A 90 6.67 16.96 9.32
N VAL A 91 7.80 16.59 9.95
CA VAL A 91 8.14 17.08 11.29
C VAL A 91 8.64 18.52 11.26
N VAL A 92 9.48 18.90 10.28
CA VAL A 92 10.16 20.21 10.26
C VAL A 92 9.33 21.27 9.54
N GLU A 93 8.75 20.93 8.38
CA GLU A 93 8.06 21.91 7.53
C GLU A 93 6.56 21.97 7.82
N GLN A 94 5.94 20.83 8.18
CA GLN A 94 4.50 20.76 8.48
C GLN A 94 4.19 20.74 9.98
N ASN A 95 5.23 20.80 10.83
CA ASN A 95 5.13 20.81 12.29
C ASN A 95 4.30 19.63 12.87
N VAL A 96 4.47 18.43 12.32
CA VAL A 96 3.86 17.21 12.87
C VAL A 96 4.65 16.81 14.12
N ARG A 97 4.25 17.34 15.28
CA ARG A 97 4.91 17.16 16.58
C ARG A 97 3.90 17.00 17.69
N ASP A 98 4.31 16.33 18.77
CA ASP A 98 3.55 16.12 19.99
C ASP A 98 2.14 15.57 19.75
N CYS A 99 1.97 14.79 18.69
CA CYS A 99 0.68 14.28 18.26
C CYS A 99 0.63 12.75 18.23
N HIS A 100 -0.58 12.22 18.13
CA HIS A 100 -0.82 10.81 17.89
C HIS A 100 -1.13 10.57 16.41
N VAL A 101 -0.21 9.91 15.74
CA VAL A 101 -0.34 9.57 14.32
C VAL A 101 -1.00 8.19 14.17
N VAL A 102 -1.98 8.10 13.30
CA VAL A 102 -2.62 6.82 12.94
C VAL A 102 -2.28 6.52 11.48
N GLU A 103 -1.69 5.35 11.24
CA GLU A 103 -1.38 4.86 9.90
C GLU A 103 -2.23 3.63 9.58
N VAL A 104 -3.08 3.73 8.55
CA VAL A 104 -3.87 2.61 8.02
C VAL A 104 -3.15 2.08 6.78
N GLY A 105 -2.90 0.77 6.76
CA GLY A 105 -2.03 0.16 5.73
C GLY A 105 -0.54 0.33 6.07
N CYS A 106 -0.17 0.21 7.34
CA CYS A 106 1.19 0.48 7.80
C CYS A 106 2.22 -0.59 7.39
N GLY A 107 1.79 -1.73 6.82
CA GLY A 107 2.66 -2.85 6.51
C GLY A 107 3.42 -3.32 7.77
N ASN A 108 4.75 -3.33 7.69
CA ASN A 108 5.61 -3.65 8.83
C ASN A 108 5.85 -2.47 9.80
N GLY A 109 5.20 -1.33 9.58
CA GLY A 109 5.31 -0.13 10.41
C GLY A 109 6.58 0.72 10.20
N LEU A 110 7.31 0.51 9.11
CA LEU A 110 8.58 1.21 8.87
C LEU A 110 8.44 2.74 8.89
N PHE A 111 7.48 3.28 8.16
CA PHE A 111 7.28 4.73 8.08
C PHE A 111 6.86 5.29 9.44
N LEU A 112 5.89 4.68 10.09
CA LEU A 112 5.41 5.12 11.40
C LEU A 112 6.52 5.09 12.46
N ARG A 113 7.37 4.04 12.46
CA ARG A 113 8.54 3.95 13.35
C ARG A 113 9.51 5.13 13.14
N LYS A 114 9.82 5.45 11.89
CA LYS A 114 10.68 6.60 11.56
C LYS A 114 10.09 7.92 12.06
N LEU A 115 8.77 8.11 11.91
CA LEU A 115 8.06 9.33 12.31
C LEU A 115 7.99 9.48 13.84
N VAL A 116 7.75 8.39 14.56
CA VAL A 116 7.72 8.38 16.03
C VAL A 116 9.12 8.54 16.61
N ALA A 117 10.12 7.91 16.00
CA ALA A 117 11.51 7.96 16.46
C ALA A 117 12.24 9.26 16.07
N TYR A 118 11.61 10.17 15.31
CA TYR A 118 12.27 11.40 14.89
C TYR A 118 12.59 12.28 16.12
N ASP A 119 13.86 12.64 16.24
CA ASP A 119 14.36 13.35 17.41
C ASP A 119 13.63 14.68 17.66
N GLY A 120 13.22 14.89 18.90
CA GLY A 120 12.49 16.08 19.33
C GLY A 120 11.07 16.23 18.78
N ALA A 121 10.52 15.21 18.07
CA ALA A 121 9.15 15.29 17.55
C ALA A 121 8.08 15.02 18.60
N GLY A 122 8.35 14.19 19.62
CA GLY A 122 7.39 13.85 20.67
C GLY A 122 6.15 13.08 20.20
N ASN A 123 6.18 12.52 18.99
CA ASN A 123 5.05 11.84 18.40
C ASN A 123 4.81 10.45 19.00
N ARG A 124 3.55 10.03 18.97
CA ARG A 124 3.11 8.65 19.26
C ARG A 124 2.43 8.10 18.01
N GLY A 125 2.39 6.77 17.85
CA GLY A 125 1.85 6.17 16.65
C GLY A 125 1.00 4.93 16.91
N SER A 126 -0.05 4.73 16.10
CA SER A 126 -0.80 3.49 15.99
C SER A 126 -0.90 3.09 14.53
N GLY A 127 -0.41 1.88 14.21
CA GLY A 127 -0.46 1.32 12.86
C GLY A 127 -1.47 0.17 12.78
N PHE A 128 -2.15 0.07 11.65
CA PHE A 128 -3.12 -1.00 11.36
C PHE A 128 -2.85 -1.55 9.97
N ASP A 129 -2.62 -2.85 9.88
CA ASP A 129 -2.43 -3.55 8.60
C ASP A 129 -2.82 -5.03 8.71
N PRO A 130 -3.64 -5.57 7.80
CA PRO A 130 -4.01 -6.98 7.81
C PRO A 130 -2.85 -7.93 7.52
N SER A 131 -1.75 -7.44 6.94
CA SER A 131 -0.53 -8.23 6.67
C SER A 131 0.53 -8.13 7.77
N TYR A 132 0.26 -7.39 8.85
CA TYR A 132 1.23 -7.22 9.93
C TYR A 132 1.53 -8.54 10.65
N ARG A 133 2.80 -8.93 10.72
CA ARG A 133 3.27 -10.19 11.32
C ARG A 133 3.90 -10.06 12.71
N GLY A 134 4.05 -8.85 13.20
CA GLY A 134 4.62 -8.61 14.53
C GLY A 134 3.62 -8.93 15.63
N ALA A 135 4.13 -9.23 16.84
CA ALA A 135 3.29 -9.18 18.02
C ALA A 135 2.79 -7.75 18.22
N ALA A 136 1.53 -7.60 18.67
CA ALA A 136 1.04 -6.30 19.09
C ALA A 136 2.01 -5.73 20.12
N SER A 137 2.76 -4.70 19.75
CA SER A 137 3.86 -4.18 20.57
C SER A 137 3.65 -2.69 20.82
N GLU A 138 3.83 -2.30 22.08
CA GLU A 138 4.01 -0.90 22.43
C GLU A 138 5.50 -0.66 22.64
N LEU A 139 6.14 0.04 21.72
CA LEU A 139 7.53 0.45 21.83
C LEU A 139 7.60 1.97 21.75
N GLY A 140 8.00 2.63 22.85
CA GLY A 140 8.26 4.07 22.84
C GLY A 140 7.10 4.95 22.34
N GLY A 141 5.83 4.56 22.62
CA GLY A 141 4.65 5.28 22.13
C GLY A 141 4.14 4.83 20.76
N LEU A 142 4.70 3.77 20.19
CA LEU A 142 4.22 3.13 18.96
C LEU A 142 3.39 1.88 19.30
N ARG A 143 2.21 1.77 18.70
CA ARG A 143 1.33 0.60 18.74
C ARG A 143 1.15 0.05 17.32
N LEU A 144 1.41 -1.23 17.12
CA LEU A 144 1.22 -1.95 15.87
C LEU A 144 0.31 -3.15 16.06
#